data_eb9ef3196a9e729a0fa218ffcf4e4aae
#
_entry.id   eb9ef3196a9e729a0fa218ffcf4e4aae
#
_cell.length_a   1.000
_cell.length_b   1.000
_cell.length_c   1.000
_cell.angle_alpha   90.00
_cell.angle_beta   90.00
_cell.angle_gamma   90.00
#
_symmetry.space_group_name_H-M   'P 1'
#
loop_
_entity.id
_entity.type
_entity.pdbx_description
1 polymer ?
#
loop_
_entity_poly.entity_id
_entity_poly.type
_entity_poly.pdbx_seq_one_letter_code
_entity_poly.pdbx_strand_id
1 'polypeptide(L)'
;MTDTPAWGRYAELRPSELERIVAENPIAYVPWGTLEWHGPHLPFGLEGFTAEALAERVARRTGGVVLPTTWWPITALPHRFSLSIPSEAIQSLWDGIFASLAGAGFRMVVLISGHHAEGHELVLMDAAEHAIAEHGILVLAVPPLALVDESMLDHAAHWQTALLLALRPRLVDLSMLGPAPLDP
;
A
#
# COMPACT_ATOMS: atom_id res chain seq x y z
N MET A 1 -28.43 -7.92 13.82
CA MET A 1 -27.81 -6.79 13.10
C MET A 1 -26.32 -6.93 13.36
N THR A 2 -25.54 -7.33 12.37
CA THR A 2 -24.07 -7.36 12.51
C THR A 2 -23.61 -5.92 12.49
N ASP A 3 -23.16 -5.43 13.65
CA ASP A 3 -22.56 -4.09 13.76
C ASP A 3 -21.38 -4.03 12.79
N THR A 4 -21.46 -3.12 11.82
CA THR A 4 -20.35 -2.87 10.90
C THR A 4 -19.20 -2.26 11.71
N PRO A 5 -17.99 -2.85 11.70
CA PRO A 5 -16.89 -2.35 12.50
C PRO A 5 -16.58 -0.88 12.17
N ALA A 6 -16.22 -0.10 13.19
CA ALA A 6 -15.87 1.30 12.99
C ALA A 6 -14.56 1.42 12.19
N TRP A 7 -14.58 2.19 11.11
CA TRP A 7 -13.43 2.45 10.27
C TRP A 7 -13.48 3.86 9.70
N GLY A 8 -12.36 4.38 9.19
CA GLY A 8 -12.32 5.67 8.49
C GLY A 8 -10.98 5.94 7.82
N ARG A 9 -10.93 7.00 7.00
CA ARG A 9 -9.70 7.51 6.41
C ARG A 9 -9.08 8.53 7.36
N TYR A 10 -7.85 8.31 7.77
CA TYR A 10 -7.15 9.15 8.77
C TYR A 10 -7.26 10.65 8.48
N ALA A 11 -7.01 11.04 7.22
CA ALA A 11 -7.04 12.44 6.80
C ALA A 11 -8.43 13.10 6.83
N GLU A 12 -9.50 12.32 6.93
CA GLU A 12 -10.89 12.80 6.94
C GLU A 12 -11.51 12.77 8.34
N LEU A 13 -10.87 12.10 9.32
CA LEU A 13 -11.38 11.92 10.66
C LEU A 13 -11.04 13.13 11.58
N ARG A 14 -12.00 13.52 12.38
CA ARG A 14 -11.78 14.44 13.51
C ARG A 14 -11.20 13.68 14.71
N PRO A 15 -10.54 14.38 15.65
CA PRO A 15 -9.90 13.74 16.81
C PRO A 15 -10.78 12.74 17.56
N SER A 16 -12.02 13.10 17.89
CA SER A 16 -12.93 12.23 18.64
C SER A 16 -13.37 10.98 17.85
N GLU A 17 -13.47 11.08 16.52
CA GLU A 17 -13.78 9.94 15.66
C GLU A 17 -12.61 8.98 15.60
N LEU A 18 -11.39 9.53 15.46
CA LEU A 18 -10.15 8.76 15.45
C LEU A 18 -9.95 8.04 16.79
N GLU A 19 -10.07 8.74 17.91
CA GLU A 19 -9.98 8.17 19.27
C GLU A 19 -10.93 6.99 19.45
N ARG A 20 -12.20 7.13 19.02
CA ARG A 20 -13.19 6.07 19.12
C ARG A 20 -12.80 4.85 18.29
N ILE A 21 -12.37 5.06 17.03
CA ILE A 21 -11.98 3.93 16.15
C ILE A 21 -10.76 3.23 16.71
N VAL A 22 -9.73 3.96 17.15
CA VAL A 22 -8.50 3.37 17.72
C VAL A 22 -8.78 2.61 19.01
N ALA A 23 -9.72 3.10 19.84
CA ALA A 23 -10.10 2.39 21.06
C ALA A 23 -10.81 1.06 20.78
N GLU A 24 -11.62 0.99 19.73
CA GLU A 24 -12.36 -0.22 19.34
C GLU A 24 -11.49 -1.17 18.47
N ASN A 25 -10.75 -0.61 17.50
CA ASN A 25 -9.98 -1.33 16.50
C ASN A 25 -8.64 -0.61 16.26
N PRO A 26 -7.60 -0.87 17.06
CA PRO A 26 -6.31 -0.19 17.00
C PRO A 26 -5.43 -0.65 15.81
N ILE A 27 -6.01 -0.71 14.61
CA ILE A 27 -5.36 -1.17 13.38
C ILE A 27 -5.22 0.02 12.42
N ALA A 28 -3.99 0.25 11.96
CA ALA A 28 -3.69 1.18 10.87
C ALA A 28 -3.43 0.40 9.57
N TYR A 29 -4.12 0.74 8.51
CA TYR A 29 -3.85 0.24 7.16
C TYR A 29 -3.06 1.29 6.41
N VAL A 30 -1.89 0.91 5.93
CA VAL A 30 -0.99 1.81 5.20
C VAL A 30 -0.85 1.32 3.77
N PRO A 31 -1.56 1.96 2.81
CA PRO A 31 -1.37 1.65 1.41
C PRO A 31 -0.01 2.20 0.94
N TRP A 32 0.79 1.35 0.29
CA TRP A 32 2.04 1.76 -0.31
C TRP A 32 2.12 1.32 -1.77
N GLY A 33 2.39 2.26 -2.63
CA GLY A 33 2.66 2.07 -4.04
C GLY A 33 3.79 2.95 -4.52
N THR A 34 3.89 3.05 -5.83
CA THR A 34 4.96 3.77 -6.51
C THR A 34 4.41 4.80 -7.49
N LEU A 35 5.29 5.66 -7.96
CA LEU A 35 5.12 6.42 -9.20
C LEU A 35 6.13 5.86 -10.20
N GLU A 36 5.72 4.77 -10.85
CA GLU A 36 6.55 3.95 -11.72
C GLU A 36 5.88 3.73 -13.09
N TRP A 37 6.66 3.53 -14.11
CA TRP A 37 6.14 3.22 -15.45
C TRP A 37 5.55 1.79 -15.48
N HIS A 38 4.32 1.69 -15.94
CA HIS A 38 3.56 0.44 -16.08
C HIS A 38 3.01 0.27 -17.50
N GLY A 39 3.85 0.52 -18.51
CA GLY A 39 3.41 0.47 -19.89
C GLY A 39 2.55 1.68 -20.32
N PRO A 40 2.16 1.74 -21.59
CA PRO A 40 1.40 2.87 -22.12
C PRO A 40 -0.09 2.85 -21.73
N HIS A 41 -0.60 1.73 -21.23
CA HIS A 41 -2.02 1.50 -20.95
C HIS A 41 -2.42 1.69 -19.48
N LEU A 42 -1.44 1.87 -18.59
CA LEU A 42 -1.64 1.98 -17.14
C LEU A 42 -1.06 3.29 -16.60
N PRO A 43 -1.63 3.84 -15.52
CA PRO A 43 -1.09 5.04 -14.89
C PRO A 43 0.15 4.72 -14.05
N PHE A 44 1.04 5.69 -13.87
CA PHE A 44 2.22 5.57 -13.01
C PHE A 44 1.90 5.17 -11.56
N GLY A 45 0.74 5.54 -11.05
CA GLY A 45 0.30 5.25 -9.68
C GLY A 45 -0.53 3.98 -9.55
N LEU A 46 -0.47 3.04 -10.49
CA LEU A 46 -1.27 1.80 -10.47
C LEU A 46 -1.25 1.12 -9.10
N GLU A 47 -0.07 0.89 -8.58
CA GLU A 47 0.18 0.14 -7.36
C GLU A 47 -0.40 0.82 -6.12
N GLY A 48 -0.24 2.15 -6.01
CA GLY A 48 -0.85 2.91 -4.92
C GLY A 48 -2.37 2.92 -4.99
N PHE A 49 -2.97 3.02 -6.18
CA PHE A 49 -4.43 2.93 -6.34
C PHE A 49 -4.98 1.56 -5.97
N THR A 50 -4.26 0.50 -6.30
CA THR A 50 -4.67 -0.87 -5.94
C THR A 50 -4.53 -1.10 -4.45
N ALA A 51 -3.40 -0.70 -3.84
CA ALA A 51 -3.16 -0.80 -2.41
C ALA A 51 -4.22 -0.02 -1.59
N GLU A 52 -4.53 1.22 -1.98
CA GLU A 52 -5.56 2.05 -1.35
C GLU A 52 -6.93 1.37 -1.38
N ALA A 53 -7.35 0.91 -2.55
CA ALA A 53 -8.66 0.29 -2.71
C ALA A 53 -8.79 -1.02 -1.91
N LEU A 54 -7.71 -1.78 -1.78
CA LEU A 54 -7.67 -2.98 -0.96
C LEU A 54 -7.69 -2.65 0.54
N ALA A 55 -6.90 -1.67 0.97
CA ALA A 55 -6.89 -1.20 2.35
C ALA A 55 -8.29 -0.79 2.82
N GLU A 56 -9.02 -0.03 2.01
CA GLU A 56 -10.39 0.37 2.34
C GLU A 56 -11.35 -0.83 2.42
N ARG A 57 -11.24 -1.77 1.49
CA ARG A 57 -12.10 -2.97 1.50
C ARG A 57 -11.87 -3.83 2.73
N VAL A 58 -10.62 -3.95 3.18
CA VAL A 58 -10.28 -4.66 4.41
C VAL A 58 -10.81 -3.88 5.62
N ALA A 59 -10.50 -2.58 5.74
CA ALA A 59 -10.94 -1.74 6.85
C ALA A 59 -12.46 -1.72 7.02
N ARG A 60 -13.24 -1.73 5.93
CA ARG A 60 -14.72 -1.84 5.99
C ARG A 60 -15.20 -3.14 6.63
N ARG A 61 -14.41 -4.19 6.61
CA ARG A 61 -14.78 -5.51 7.16
C ARG A 61 -14.26 -5.75 8.56
N THR A 62 -13.13 -5.16 8.89
CA THR A 62 -12.37 -5.44 10.13
C THR A 62 -12.37 -4.27 11.10
N GLY A 63 -12.76 -3.08 10.65
CA GLY A 63 -12.55 -1.84 11.38
C GLY A 63 -11.12 -1.31 11.22
N GLY A 64 -10.82 -0.20 11.87
CA GLY A 64 -9.50 0.43 11.86
C GLY A 64 -9.42 1.67 10.96
N VAL A 65 -8.22 2.17 10.77
CA VAL A 65 -7.97 3.47 10.12
C VAL A 65 -7.08 3.29 8.90
N VAL A 66 -7.50 3.84 7.75
CA VAL A 66 -6.71 3.85 6.51
C VAL A 66 -5.93 5.15 6.42
N LEU A 67 -4.61 5.06 6.38
CA LEU A 67 -3.72 6.20 6.18
C LEU A 67 -3.73 6.66 4.72
N PRO A 68 -3.28 7.89 4.44
CA PRO A 68 -3.02 8.34 3.08
C PRO A 68 -2.02 7.42 2.37
N THR A 69 -2.24 7.21 1.07
CA THR A 69 -1.35 6.37 0.26
C THR A 69 0.06 6.96 0.18
N THR A 70 1.06 6.13 0.35
CA THR A 70 2.46 6.46 0.13
C THR A 70 2.84 6.12 -1.31
N TRP A 71 3.59 7.02 -1.99
CA TRP A 71 3.89 6.94 -3.42
C TRP A 71 5.38 6.85 -3.73
N TRP A 72 6.21 6.51 -2.74
CA TRP A 72 7.66 6.66 -2.82
C TRP A 72 8.35 5.31 -2.94
N PRO A 73 8.74 4.89 -4.17
CA PRO A 73 9.48 3.64 -4.36
C PRO A 73 10.95 3.78 -3.96
N ILE A 74 11.53 2.71 -3.43
CA ILE A 74 12.98 2.59 -3.28
C ILE A 74 13.61 2.26 -4.63
N THR A 75 13.00 1.32 -5.34
CA THR A 75 13.38 0.90 -6.69
C THR A 75 12.19 1.06 -7.62
N ALA A 76 12.46 1.39 -8.87
CA ALA A 76 11.46 1.47 -9.94
C ALA A 76 12.09 1.13 -11.27
N LEU A 77 11.31 0.62 -12.21
CA LEU A 77 11.78 0.41 -13.58
C LEU A 77 12.23 1.74 -14.20
N PRO A 78 13.35 1.72 -14.94
CA PRO A 78 13.91 2.92 -15.55
C PRO A 78 12.97 3.56 -16.55
N HIS A 79 12.48 4.74 -16.23
CA HIS A 79 11.72 5.61 -17.12
C HIS A 79 11.90 7.06 -16.65
N ARG A 80 11.90 8.04 -17.58
CA ARG A 80 12.15 9.46 -17.26
C ARG A 80 11.19 10.06 -16.24
N PHE A 81 10.05 9.43 -16.00
CA PHE A 81 9.02 9.87 -15.04
C PHE A 81 8.84 8.89 -13.88
N SER A 82 9.54 7.77 -13.85
CA SER A 82 9.59 6.92 -12.67
C SER A 82 10.40 7.63 -11.60
N LEU A 83 9.95 7.53 -10.35
CA LEU A 83 10.67 8.06 -9.21
C LEU A 83 11.43 6.93 -8.51
N SER A 84 12.52 7.27 -7.85
CA SER A 84 13.24 6.37 -6.97
C SER A 84 13.79 7.18 -5.80
N ILE A 85 13.58 6.69 -4.60
CA ILE A 85 13.97 7.36 -3.36
C ILE A 85 15.02 6.51 -2.64
N PRO A 86 16.08 7.10 -2.10
CA PRO A 86 17.08 6.35 -1.34
C PRO A 86 16.44 5.55 -0.20
N SER A 87 16.88 4.31 -0.02
CA SER A 87 16.36 3.38 1.00
C SER A 87 16.41 3.96 2.41
N GLU A 88 17.49 4.69 2.73
CA GLU A 88 17.69 5.31 4.05
C GLU A 88 16.64 6.39 4.34
N ALA A 89 16.21 7.13 3.32
CA ALA A 89 15.15 8.13 3.48
C ALA A 89 13.78 7.47 3.73
N ILE A 90 13.50 6.37 3.04
CA ILE A 90 12.27 5.60 3.23
C ILE A 90 12.28 4.92 4.60
N GLN A 91 13.39 4.33 5.02
CA GLN A 91 13.52 3.72 6.34
C GLN A 91 13.26 4.75 7.44
N SER A 92 13.92 5.92 7.38
CA SER A 92 13.68 6.99 8.36
C SER A 92 12.23 7.49 8.37
N LEU A 93 11.57 7.52 7.21
CA LEU A 93 10.14 7.87 7.11
C LEU A 93 9.29 6.85 7.86
N TRP A 94 9.52 5.56 7.63
CA TRP A 94 8.75 4.49 8.28
C TRP A 94 8.99 4.43 9.78
N ASP A 95 10.22 4.58 10.24
CA ASP A 95 10.54 4.66 11.67
C ASP A 95 9.72 5.76 12.36
N GLY A 96 9.67 6.95 11.75
CA GLY A 96 8.87 8.07 12.27
C GLY A 96 7.35 7.80 12.25
N ILE A 97 6.84 7.17 11.21
CA ILE A 97 5.43 6.82 11.09
C ILE A 97 5.04 5.77 12.14
N PHE A 98 5.81 4.69 12.28
CA PHE A 98 5.53 3.61 13.23
C PHE A 98 5.62 4.09 14.67
N ALA A 99 6.63 4.90 15.01
CA ALA A 99 6.74 5.53 16.32
C ALA A 99 5.51 6.39 16.65
N SER A 100 5.06 7.20 15.69
CA SER A 100 3.90 8.07 15.85
C SER A 100 2.61 7.28 16.00
N LEU A 101 2.41 6.22 15.22
CA LEU A 101 1.24 5.36 15.31
C LEU A 101 1.19 4.60 16.64
N ALA A 102 2.34 4.06 17.10
CA ALA A 102 2.44 3.41 18.40
C ALA A 102 2.11 4.38 19.53
N GLY A 103 2.66 5.61 19.49
CA GLY A 103 2.35 6.67 20.45
C GLY A 103 0.90 7.13 20.44
N ALA A 104 0.22 7.04 19.29
CA ALA A 104 -1.21 7.33 19.16
C ALA A 104 -2.14 6.18 19.60
N GLY A 105 -1.58 5.06 20.06
CA GLY A 105 -2.35 3.93 20.59
C GLY A 105 -2.70 2.84 19.59
N PHE A 106 -2.22 2.91 18.36
CA PHE A 106 -2.32 1.79 17.43
C PHE A 106 -1.50 0.60 17.93
N ARG A 107 -1.97 -0.61 17.68
CA ARG A 107 -1.34 -1.86 18.11
C ARG A 107 -0.89 -2.71 16.93
N MET A 108 -1.45 -2.46 15.76
CA MET A 108 -1.12 -3.17 14.53
C MET A 108 -1.08 -2.20 13.35
N VAL A 109 -0.09 -2.37 12.50
CA VAL A 109 -0.02 -1.76 11.18
C VAL A 109 -0.08 -2.87 10.14
N VAL A 110 -1.01 -2.75 9.20
CA VAL A 110 -1.07 -3.59 8.01
C VAL A 110 -0.61 -2.74 6.84
N LEU A 111 0.61 -2.95 6.41
CA LEU A 111 1.21 -2.27 5.28
C LEU A 111 0.90 -3.06 4.02
N ILE A 112 0.04 -2.50 3.16
CA ILE A 112 -0.39 -3.13 1.91
C ILE A 112 0.48 -2.58 0.78
N SER A 113 1.44 -3.39 0.33
CA SER A 113 2.33 -3.02 -0.78
C SER A 113 1.73 -3.46 -2.10
N GLY A 114 1.50 -2.50 -3.01
CA GLY A 114 1.19 -2.80 -4.41
C GLY A 114 2.45 -3.05 -5.23
N HIS A 115 3.62 -2.69 -4.71
CA HIS A 115 4.91 -2.80 -5.38
C HIS A 115 5.69 -4.02 -4.87
N HIS A 116 6.23 -4.79 -5.82
CA HIS A 116 6.96 -6.03 -5.57
C HIS A 116 8.34 -5.94 -6.19
N ALA A 117 9.27 -5.32 -5.48
CA ALA A 117 10.66 -5.29 -5.86
C ALA A 117 11.52 -5.72 -4.66
N GLU A 118 12.51 -6.57 -4.88
CA GLU A 118 13.30 -7.19 -3.82
C GLU A 118 13.88 -6.16 -2.82
N GLY A 119 14.51 -5.09 -3.31
CA GLY A 119 15.05 -4.05 -2.45
C GLY A 119 13.98 -3.29 -1.65
N HIS A 120 12.78 -3.16 -2.20
CA HIS A 120 11.64 -2.54 -1.55
C HIS A 120 11.11 -3.42 -0.41
N GLU A 121 10.96 -4.71 -0.65
CA GLU A 121 10.48 -5.67 0.34
C GLU A 121 11.44 -5.82 1.52
N LEU A 122 12.75 -5.86 1.27
CA LEU A 122 13.77 -5.94 2.33
C LEU A 122 13.69 -4.75 3.27
N VAL A 123 13.58 -3.53 2.76
CA VAL A 123 13.46 -2.32 3.60
C VAL A 123 12.15 -2.33 4.40
N LEU A 124 11.07 -2.87 3.83
CA LEU A 124 9.81 -3.05 4.56
C LEU A 124 9.97 -4.01 5.72
N MET A 125 10.63 -5.14 5.50
CA MET A 125 10.87 -6.14 6.54
C MET A 125 11.75 -5.56 7.67
N ASP A 126 12.84 -4.88 7.34
CA ASP A 126 13.71 -4.25 8.32
C ASP A 126 12.96 -3.19 9.15
N ALA A 127 12.17 -2.34 8.49
CA ALA A 127 11.38 -1.32 9.19
C ALA A 127 10.30 -1.96 10.09
N ALA A 128 9.68 -3.06 9.65
CA ALA A 128 8.71 -3.80 10.45
C ALA A 128 9.33 -4.44 11.68
N GLU A 129 10.49 -5.09 11.54
CA GLU A 129 11.24 -5.69 12.65
C GLU A 129 11.66 -4.62 13.67
N HIS A 130 12.18 -3.48 13.20
CA HIS A 130 12.55 -2.36 14.04
C HIS A 130 11.34 -1.81 14.82
N ALA A 131 10.22 -1.61 14.17
CA ALA A 131 8.99 -1.12 14.79
C ALA A 131 8.47 -2.06 15.90
N ILE A 132 8.54 -3.37 15.67
CA ILE A 132 8.16 -4.37 16.67
C ILE A 132 9.10 -4.31 17.88
N ALA A 133 10.40 -4.22 17.64
CA ALA A 133 11.42 -4.21 18.70
C ALA A 133 11.38 -2.92 19.54
N GLU A 134 11.31 -1.76 18.90
CA GLU A 134 11.48 -0.47 19.56
C GLU A 134 10.15 0.12 20.07
N HIS A 135 9.03 -0.17 19.39
CA HIS A 135 7.75 0.46 19.69
C HIS A 135 6.67 -0.52 20.16
N GLY A 136 6.92 -1.82 20.09
CA GLY A 136 5.96 -2.86 20.48
C GLY A 136 4.69 -2.86 19.63
N ILE A 137 4.71 -2.28 18.43
CA ILE A 137 3.61 -2.29 17.47
C ILE A 137 3.81 -3.42 16.48
N LEU A 138 2.80 -4.27 16.29
CA LEU A 138 2.88 -5.33 15.29
C LEU A 138 2.77 -4.74 13.88
N VAL A 139 3.73 -5.01 13.02
CA VAL A 139 3.70 -4.60 11.62
C VAL A 139 3.62 -5.83 10.73
N LEU A 140 2.61 -5.86 9.88
CA LEU A 140 2.40 -6.89 8.86
C LEU A 140 2.53 -6.26 7.48
N ALA A 141 3.61 -6.56 6.77
CA ALA A 141 3.79 -6.17 5.38
C ALA A 141 3.14 -7.24 4.46
N VAL A 142 2.24 -6.80 3.59
CA VAL A 142 1.41 -7.70 2.80
C VAL A 142 1.51 -7.36 1.32
N PRO A 143 2.02 -8.28 0.47
CA PRO A 143 1.87 -8.24 -0.98
C PRO A 143 0.56 -8.95 -1.39
N PRO A 144 -0.52 -8.21 -1.72
CA PRO A 144 -1.85 -8.79 -1.85
C PRO A 144 -1.97 -9.89 -2.90
N LEU A 145 -1.31 -9.74 -4.05
CA LEU A 145 -1.36 -10.75 -5.12
C LEU A 145 -0.63 -12.03 -4.70
N ALA A 146 0.53 -11.91 -4.07
CA ALA A 146 1.29 -13.07 -3.58
C ALA A 146 0.55 -13.86 -2.50
N LEU A 147 -0.33 -13.23 -1.71
CA LEU A 147 -1.17 -13.94 -0.74
C LEU A 147 -2.21 -14.86 -1.41
N VAL A 148 -2.59 -14.55 -2.64
CA VAL A 148 -3.54 -15.39 -3.40
C VAL A 148 -2.78 -16.48 -4.13
N ASP A 149 -1.79 -16.11 -4.91
CA ASP A 149 -0.91 -17.00 -5.68
C ASP A 149 0.33 -16.21 -6.12
N GLU A 150 1.53 -16.68 -5.81
CA GLU A 150 2.77 -16.03 -6.22
C GLU A 150 2.91 -15.88 -7.74
N SER A 151 2.28 -16.76 -8.52
CA SER A 151 2.25 -16.64 -9.98
C SER A 151 1.44 -15.44 -10.50
N MET A 152 0.70 -14.75 -9.62
CA MET A 152 0.00 -13.51 -9.94
C MET A 152 0.89 -12.26 -9.83
N LEU A 153 2.11 -12.40 -9.34
CA LEU A 153 3.07 -11.30 -9.34
C LEU A 153 3.55 -11.05 -10.75
N ASP A 154 3.09 -9.96 -11.34
CA ASP A 154 3.51 -9.50 -12.67
C ASP A 154 3.78 -7.99 -12.63
N HIS A 155 4.39 -7.47 -13.70
CA HIS A 155 4.59 -6.02 -13.86
C HIS A 155 3.92 -5.56 -15.15
N ALA A 156 2.96 -4.64 -15.02
CA ALA A 156 2.18 -4.07 -16.13
C ALA A 156 1.51 -5.10 -17.05
N ALA A 157 1.36 -6.34 -16.58
CA ALA A 157 0.84 -7.44 -17.39
C ALA A 157 -0.61 -7.80 -16.98
N HIS A 158 -0.96 -9.07 -17.05
CA HIS A 158 -2.35 -9.53 -16.93
C HIS A 158 -2.99 -9.19 -15.59
N TRP A 159 -2.30 -9.50 -14.48
CA TRP A 159 -2.91 -9.42 -13.14
C TRP A 159 -3.00 -8.00 -12.64
N GLN A 160 -1.95 -7.21 -12.78
CA GLN A 160 -1.99 -5.80 -12.41
C GLN A 160 -3.01 -5.03 -13.25
N THR A 161 -3.07 -5.28 -14.57
CA THR A 161 -4.06 -4.67 -15.46
C THR A 161 -5.48 -5.06 -15.07
N ALA A 162 -5.74 -6.36 -14.85
CA ALA A 162 -7.07 -6.86 -14.48
C ALA A 162 -7.53 -6.29 -13.13
N LEU A 163 -6.62 -6.24 -12.16
CA LEU A 163 -6.92 -5.70 -10.83
C LEU A 163 -7.28 -4.21 -10.91
N LEU A 164 -6.48 -3.39 -11.59
CA LEU A 164 -6.78 -1.97 -11.73
C LEU A 164 -8.05 -1.74 -12.55
N LEU A 165 -8.28 -2.53 -13.60
CA LEU A 165 -9.50 -2.46 -14.40
C LEU A 165 -10.76 -2.73 -13.54
N ALA A 166 -10.67 -3.68 -12.61
CA ALA A 166 -11.77 -3.98 -11.68
C ALA A 166 -11.97 -2.88 -10.61
N LEU A 167 -10.91 -2.20 -10.20
CA LEU A 167 -10.93 -1.22 -9.12
C LEU A 167 -11.15 0.21 -9.61
N ARG A 168 -10.51 0.59 -10.72
CA ARG A 168 -10.45 1.94 -11.27
C ARG A 168 -10.49 1.92 -12.83
N PRO A 169 -11.55 1.42 -13.46
CA PRO A 169 -11.58 1.17 -14.91
C PRO A 169 -11.25 2.40 -15.76
N ARG A 170 -11.51 3.62 -15.26
CA ARG A 170 -11.22 4.86 -15.99
C ARG A 170 -9.72 5.17 -16.13
N LEU A 171 -8.87 4.47 -15.37
CA LEU A 171 -7.41 4.67 -15.40
C LEU A 171 -6.70 3.68 -16.32
N VAL A 172 -7.42 2.75 -16.94
CA VAL A 172 -6.87 1.73 -17.84
C VAL A 172 -7.32 2.02 -19.27
N ASP A 173 -6.37 2.12 -20.19
CA ASP A 173 -6.64 2.31 -21.61
C ASP A 173 -6.06 1.15 -22.44
N LEU A 174 -6.82 0.08 -22.58
CA LEU A 174 -6.40 -1.11 -23.33
C LEU A 174 -6.15 -0.85 -24.83
N SER A 175 -6.65 0.26 -25.38
CA SER A 175 -6.38 0.62 -26.78
C SER A 175 -4.93 1.01 -27.03
N MET A 176 -4.20 1.33 -25.97
CA MET A 176 -2.76 1.64 -26.02
C MET A 176 -1.86 0.39 -26.02
N LEU A 177 -2.44 -0.80 -25.82
CA LEU A 177 -1.70 -2.07 -25.99
C LEU A 177 -1.45 -2.31 -27.46
N GLY A 178 -0.16 -2.38 -27.85
CA GLY A 178 0.25 -2.74 -29.19
C GLY A 178 0.10 -4.25 -29.44
N PRO A 179 0.31 -4.70 -30.69
CA PRO A 179 0.25 -6.13 -31.07
C PRO A 179 1.43 -6.95 -30.55
N ALA A 180 2.46 -6.34 -30.00
CA ALA A 180 3.64 -6.99 -29.44
C ALA A 180 3.62 -6.97 -27.91
N PRO A 181 4.25 -7.97 -27.24
CA PRO A 181 4.50 -7.89 -25.81
C PRO A 181 5.23 -6.59 -25.48
N LEU A 182 4.84 -5.94 -24.37
CA LEU A 182 5.59 -4.82 -23.86
C LEU A 182 6.92 -5.38 -23.34
N ASP A 183 8.04 -4.96 -23.96
CA ASP A 183 9.36 -5.20 -23.40
C ASP A 183 9.47 -4.34 -22.12
N PRO A 184 9.85 -4.96 -20.99
CA PRO A 184 10.00 -4.26 -19.71
C PRO A 184 11.13 -3.24 -19.72
#